data_f6cf666961b10fe7c1752a628773811c
#
_entry.id   f6cf666961b10fe7c1752a628773811c
#
_cell.length_a   1.000
_cell.length_b   1.000
_cell.length_c   1.000
_cell.angle_alpha   90.00
_cell.angle_beta   90.00
_cell.angle_gamma   90.00
#
_symmetry.space_group_name_H-M   'P 1'
#
loop_
_entity.id
_entity.type
_entity.pdbx_description
1 polymer ?
#
loop_
_entity_poly.entity_id
_entity_poly.type
_entity_poly.pdbx_seq_one_letter_code
_entity_poly.pdbx_strand_id
1 'polypeptide(L)'
;MTATTDILQDFRSTLRGLDASALEILDDSRLARALYSSDASIYRVVPTAIAHPRSTDELSALVTAASQVGLPITARGAGTTCAGNAVGAGLVIDTSAHLNRILSLDPQARTAVVEPGVVQDWLQHAGVRHRLRFGPDPSTSTRCTIGGMIGNNACGPRALGYGRTGDNLVDVDLLTADGHVTTLRRGDFAVPFTQRLVDLTDARLATIRTEFATFSRQVSGYSMEGLVPERGRNFPAFIAGTEATLGIVTRATVQLVREAAYGMTVALGYPSMP
;
A
#
# COMPACT_ATOMS: atom_id res chain seq x y z
N MET A 1 18.11 21.32 -16.93
CA MET A 1 18.91 20.85 -15.76
C MET A 1 18.81 21.79 -14.55
N THR A 2 18.50 23.07 -14.68
CA THR A 2 18.39 24.05 -13.58
C THR A 2 17.17 23.85 -12.67
N ALA A 3 15.98 23.61 -13.18
CA ALA A 3 14.75 23.51 -12.39
C ALA A 3 14.72 22.33 -11.38
N THR A 4 15.33 21.19 -11.74
CA THR A 4 15.34 20.00 -10.85
C THR A 4 16.33 20.18 -9.69
N THR A 5 17.39 20.97 -9.87
CA THR A 5 18.36 21.27 -8.82
C THR A 5 17.75 22.20 -7.78
N ASP A 6 16.95 23.17 -8.22
CA ASP A 6 16.28 24.12 -7.33
C ASP A 6 15.25 23.43 -6.43
N ILE A 7 14.37 22.58 -6.98
CA ILE A 7 13.33 21.91 -6.17
C ILE A 7 13.92 20.96 -5.12
N LEU A 8 15.05 20.30 -5.39
CA LEU A 8 15.71 19.44 -4.41
C LEU A 8 16.35 20.26 -3.28
N GLN A 9 16.90 21.44 -3.58
CA GLN A 9 17.43 22.34 -2.56
C GLN A 9 16.33 22.91 -1.67
N ASP A 10 15.21 23.34 -2.25
CA ASP A 10 14.04 23.82 -1.53
C ASP A 10 13.47 22.70 -0.64
N PHE A 11 13.36 21.48 -1.16
CA PHE A 11 12.95 20.31 -0.39
C PHE A 11 13.88 20.06 0.80
N ARG A 12 15.21 20.06 0.60
CA ARG A 12 16.18 19.86 1.69
C ARG A 12 16.11 20.99 2.74
N SER A 13 15.89 22.23 2.31
CA SER A 13 15.72 23.37 3.21
C SER A 13 14.46 23.24 4.05
N THR A 14 13.33 22.89 3.41
CA THR A 14 12.05 22.68 4.09
C THR A 14 12.13 21.50 5.06
N LEU A 15 12.70 20.37 4.63
CA LEU A 15 12.86 19.19 5.46
C LEU A 15 13.74 19.47 6.69
N ARG A 16 14.83 20.24 6.53
CA ARG A 16 15.67 20.65 7.66
C ARG A 16 14.91 21.45 8.71
N GLY A 17 13.93 22.25 8.29
CA GLY A 17 13.08 23.01 9.20
C GLY A 17 12.05 22.15 9.94
N LEU A 18 11.65 21.01 9.37
CA LEU A 18 10.70 20.08 9.97
C LEU A 18 11.39 19.01 10.83
N ASP A 19 12.39 18.35 10.24
CA ASP A 19 13.20 17.33 10.89
C ASP A 19 14.59 17.27 10.24
N ALA A 20 15.58 17.86 10.91
CA ALA A 20 16.95 17.88 10.41
C ALA A 20 17.57 16.47 10.31
N SER A 21 17.17 15.54 11.16
CA SER A 21 17.69 14.16 11.14
C SER A 21 17.21 13.37 9.91
N ALA A 22 16.06 13.74 9.35
CA ALA A 22 15.55 13.14 8.12
C ALA A 22 16.39 13.44 6.87
N LEU A 23 17.34 14.37 6.94
CA LEU A 23 18.31 14.57 5.87
C LEU A 23 19.29 13.38 5.71
N GLU A 24 19.56 12.64 6.78
CA GLU A 24 20.48 11.50 6.78
C GLU A 24 19.92 10.29 6.01
N ILE A 25 18.59 10.20 5.87
CA ILE A 25 17.91 9.11 5.17
C ILE A 25 17.67 9.39 3.68
N LEU A 26 18.15 10.54 3.19
CA LEU A 26 18.06 10.92 1.78
C LEU A 26 19.31 10.45 1.03
N ASP A 27 19.10 9.84 -0.13
CA ASP A 27 20.16 9.47 -1.06
C ASP A 27 19.84 9.96 -2.47
N ASP A 28 20.57 10.97 -2.96
CA ASP A 28 20.50 11.45 -4.33
C ASP A 28 21.72 11.06 -5.17
N SER A 29 22.51 10.11 -4.67
CA SER A 29 23.66 9.58 -5.40
C SER A 29 23.25 9.00 -6.74
N ARG A 30 24.17 9.04 -7.69
CA ARG A 30 23.96 8.46 -9.01
C ARG A 30 23.64 6.97 -8.94
N LEU A 31 24.25 6.26 -7.98
CA LEU A 31 24.01 4.83 -7.77
C LEU A 31 22.60 4.56 -7.27
N ALA A 32 22.16 5.21 -6.20
CA ALA A 32 20.82 5.03 -5.65
C ALA A 32 19.74 5.36 -6.69
N ARG A 33 19.87 6.50 -7.37
CA ARG A 33 18.94 6.90 -8.44
C ARG A 33 18.89 5.90 -9.59
N ALA A 34 20.02 5.27 -9.94
CA ALA A 34 20.04 4.21 -10.95
C ALA A 34 19.33 2.94 -10.47
N LEU A 35 19.57 2.50 -9.23
CA LEU A 35 18.94 1.32 -8.62
C LEU A 35 17.41 1.47 -8.52
N TYR A 36 16.93 2.66 -8.17
CA TYR A 36 15.50 2.93 -8.01
C TYR A 36 14.81 3.41 -9.30
N SER A 37 15.52 3.45 -10.43
CA SER A 37 14.95 3.87 -11.70
C SER A 37 14.09 2.82 -12.40
N SER A 38 14.06 1.57 -11.90
CA SER A 38 13.30 0.45 -12.45
C SER A 38 12.56 -0.32 -11.37
N ASP A 39 11.52 -1.03 -11.77
CA ASP A 39 10.82 -2.04 -10.99
C ASP A 39 10.70 -3.33 -11.83
N ALA A 40 9.72 -4.21 -11.56
CA ALA A 40 9.51 -5.40 -12.38
C ALA A 40 8.78 -5.12 -13.71
N SER A 41 8.44 -3.85 -14.00
CA SER A 41 7.83 -3.44 -15.27
C SER A 41 8.88 -3.19 -16.36
N ILE A 42 8.40 -2.84 -17.54
CA ILE A 42 9.24 -2.41 -18.68
C ILE A 42 9.65 -0.91 -18.59
N TYR A 43 9.14 -0.19 -17.59
CA TYR A 43 9.38 1.25 -17.47
C TYR A 43 10.68 1.55 -16.73
N ARG A 44 11.27 2.68 -17.07
CA ARG A 44 12.45 3.23 -16.40
C ARG A 44 12.29 4.73 -16.21
N VAL A 45 12.23 5.17 -14.95
CA VAL A 45 12.12 6.59 -14.59
C VAL A 45 13.16 6.88 -13.50
N VAL A 46 14.11 7.77 -13.80
CA VAL A 46 15.17 8.11 -12.85
C VAL A 46 14.62 9.10 -11.81
N PRO A 47 14.60 8.75 -10.51
CA PRO A 47 14.11 9.65 -9.48
C PRO A 47 15.06 10.82 -9.21
N THR A 48 14.53 11.88 -8.60
CA THR A 48 15.33 13.01 -8.11
C THR A 48 16.15 12.61 -6.89
N ALA A 49 15.53 11.92 -5.92
CA ALA A 49 16.17 11.39 -4.72
C ALA A 49 15.40 10.17 -4.20
N ILE A 50 16.03 9.42 -3.33
CA ILE A 50 15.43 8.30 -2.59
C ILE A 50 15.45 8.61 -1.10
N ALA A 51 14.43 8.18 -0.35
CA ALA A 51 14.39 8.27 1.10
C ALA A 51 14.07 6.91 1.71
N HIS A 52 14.75 6.59 2.82
CA HIS A 52 14.57 5.35 3.58
C HIS A 52 14.12 5.68 5.01
N PRO A 53 12.84 6.06 5.25
CA PRO A 53 12.38 6.46 6.58
C PRO A 53 12.47 5.31 7.58
N ARG A 54 12.94 5.64 8.79
CA ARG A 54 13.11 4.72 9.93
C ARG A 54 11.92 4.75 10.88
N SER A 55 11.08 5.80 10.76
CA SER A 55 9.89 6.00 11.60
C SER A 55 8.76 6.66 10.80
N THR A 56 7.55 6.62 11.37
CA THR A 56 6.39 7.35 10.83
C THR A 56 6.61 8.86 10.89
N ASP A 57 7.34 9.36 11.88
CA ASP A 57 7.61 10.81 12.02
C ASP A 57 8.54 11.30 10.90
N GLU A 58 9.63 10.56 10.61
CA GLU A 58 10.50 10.86 9.46
C GLU A 58 9.73 10.78 8.13
N LEU A 59 8.86 9.78 7.98
CA LEU A 59 8.01 9.65 6.80
C LEU A 59 7.06 10.84 6.67
N SER A 60 6.44 11.29 7.78
CA SER A 60 5.57 12.47 7.81
C SER A 60 6.32 13.74 7.42
N ALA A 61 7.52 13.95 7.95
CA ALA A 61 8.37 15.10 7.61
C ALA A 61 8.72 15.11 6.11
N LEU A 62 9.08 13.95 5.53
CA LEU A 62 9.37 13.79 4.09
C LEU A 62 8.17 14.15 3.24
N VAL A 63 6.98 13.61 3.57
CA VAL A 63 5.75 13.86 2.82
C VAL A 63 5.35 15.33 2.90
N THR A 64 5.39 15.91 4.10
CA THR A 64 5.08 17.32 4.33
C THR A 64 6.01 18.23 3.54
N ALA A 65 7.33 18.00 3.63
CA ALA A 65 8.32 18.81 2.91
C ALA A 65 8.13 18.73 1.40
N ALA A 66 7.93 17.51 0.86
CA ALA A 66 7.73 17.30 -0.57
C ALA A 66 6.45 17.96 -1.07
N SER A 67 5.35 17.85 -0.29
CA SER A 67 4.07 18.50 -0.58
C SER A 67 4.19 20.02 -0.64
N GLN A 68 4.91 20.63 0.31
CA GLN A 68 5.08 22.09 0.37
C GLN A 68 5.85 22.67 -0.83
N VAL A 69 6.81 21.93 -1.36
CA VAL A 69 7.60 22.39 -2.51
C VAL A 69 7.09 21.85 -3.86
N GLY A 70 6.02 21.03 -3.85
CA GLY A 70 5.48 20.41 -5.06
C GLY A 70 6.38 19.34 -5.68
N LEU A 71 7.24 18.67 -4.87
CA LEU A 71 8.05 17.55 -5.31
C LEU A 71 7.18 16.27 -5.37
N PRO A 72 6.99 15.64 -6.54
CA PRO A 72 6.19 14.42 -6.65
C PRO A 72 6.76 13.30 -5.79
N ILE A 73 5.86 12.51 -5.16
CA ILE A 73 6.23 11.36 -4.33
C ILE A 73 5.82 10.07 -5.02
N THR A 74 6.69 9.06 -4.93
CA THR A 74 6.38 7.68 -5.27
C THR A 74 6.67 6.81 -4.05
N ALA A 75 5.63 6.26 -3.42
CA ALA A 75 5.79 5.27 -2.37
C ALA A 75 6.19 3.92 -2.98
N ARG A 76 7.19 3.27 -2.37
CA ARG A 76 7.74 2.02 -2.86
C ARG A 76 7.90 0.99 -1.75
N GLY A 77 7.45 -0.23 -2.03
CA GLY A 77 7.85 -1.42 -1.30
C GLY A 77 8.97 -2.15 -2.04
N ALA A 78 8.80 -3.42 -2.35
CA ALA A 78 9.82 -4.23 -3.02
C ALA A 78 9.96 -3.99 -4.54
N GLY A 79 9.15 -3.13 -5.15
CA GLY A 79 9.20 -2.87 -6.59
C GLY A 79 8.82 -4.07 -7.46
N THR A 80 7.95 -4.95 -6.98
CA THR A 80 7.52 -6.18 -7.68
C THR A 80 6.35 -5.98 -8.64
N THR A 81 5.87 -4.76 -8.78
CA THR A 81 4.79 -4.41 -9.72
C THR A 81 5.26 -4.52 -11.17
N CYS A 82 4.38 -5.02 -12.04
CA CYS A 82 4.62 -5.06 -13.49
C CYS A 82 4.00 -3.87 -14.24
N ALA A 83 3.37 -2.93 -13.51
CA ALA A 83 2.64 -1.79 -14.09
C ALA A 83 3.42 -0.46 -14.04
N GLY A 84 4.60 -0.41 -13.38
CA GLY A 84 5.43 0.79 -13.31
C GLY A 84 5.03 1.78 -12.23
N ASN A 85 4.17 1.40 -11.29
CA ASN A 85 3.71 2.27 -10.22
C ASN A 85 4.70 2.39 -9.03
N ALA A 86 5.86 1.71 -9.08
CA ALA A 86 6.92 1.84 -8.10
C ALA A 86 8.12 2.68 -8.60
N VAL A 87 8.01 3.34 -9.74
CA VAL A 87 9.01 4.27 -10.30
C VAL A 87 8.42 5.65 -10.53
N GLY A 88 9.21 6.70 -10.33
CA GLY A 88 8.77 8.08 -10.48
C GLY A 88 9.93 9.06 -10.53
N ALA A 89 9.71 10.23 -11.12
CA ALA A 89 10.75 11.23 -11.37
C ALA A 89 11.09 12.08 -10.10
N GLY A 90 10.22 12.10 -9.08
CA GLY A 90 10.37 12.88 -7.87
C GLY A 90 11.14 12.17 -6.76
N LEU A 91 10.62 12.27 -5.54
CA LEU A 91 11.12 11.55 -4.37
C LEU A 91 10.54 10.13 -4.34
N VAL A 92 11.38 9.11 -4.41
CA VAL A 92 10.97 7.74 -4.12
C VAL A 92 11.16 7.48 -2.63
N ILE A 93 10.09 7.08 -1.94
CA ILE A 93 10.13 6.74 -0.51
C ILE A 93 10.01 5.22 -0.39
N ASP A 94 11.10 4.58 0.01
CA ASP A 94 11.15 3.13 0.23
C ASP A 94 10.83 2.82 1.69
N THR A 95 9.66 2.22 1.93
CA THR A 95 9.21 1.80 3.25
C THR A 95 9.74 0.41 3.65
N SER A 96 10.34 -0.34 2.72
CA SER A 96 10.75 -1.73 2.97
C SER A 96 12.03 -1.86 3.80
N ALA A 97 12.90 -0.84 3.78
CA ALA A 97 14.21 -0.92 4.42
C ALA A 97 14.11 -0.95 5.96
N HIS A 98 13.24 -0.15 6.56
CA HIS A 98 13.19 0.03 8.01
C HIS A 98 11.79 -0.09 8.62
N LEU A 99 10.71 0.21 7.88
CA LEU A 99 9.34 0.10 8.36
C LEU A 99 8.78 -1.31 8.06
N ASN A 100 9.40 -2.34 8.65
CA ASN A 100 9.19 -3.74 8.27
C ASN A 100 8.96 -4.69 9.46
N ARG A 101 8.45 -4.16 10.58
CA ARG A 101 8.18 -4.94 11.78
C ARG A 101 6.76 -5.50 11.79
N ILE A 102 6.63 -6.75 12.25
CA ILE A 102 5.34 -7.30 12.71
C ILE A 102 5.17 -6.81 14.15
N LEU A 103 4.26 -5.86 14.36
CA LEU A 103 4.06 -5.19 15.64
C LEU A 103 3.34 -6.09 16.64
N SER A 104 2.35 -6.85 16.17
CA SER A 104 1.66 -7.87 16.97
C SER A 104 1.00 -8.93 16.09
N LEU A 105 0.76 -10.10 16.66
CA LEU A 105 -0.05 -11.16 16.09
C LEU A 105 -0.95 -11.72 17.19
N ASP A 106 -2.26 -11.65 16.98
CA ASP A 106 -3.28 -12.19 17.87
C ASP A 106 -3.91 -13.45 17.25
N PRO A 107 -3.58 -14.65 17.77
CA PRO A 107 -4.14 -15.89 17.23
C PRO A 107 -5.63 -16.08 17.53
N GLN A 108 -6.17 -15.44 18.58
CA GLN A 108 -7.58 -15.57 18.96
C GLN A 108 -8.44 -14.69 18.05
N ALA A 109 -8.07 -13.43 17.89
CA ALA A 109 -8.69 -12.51 16.92
C ALA A 109 -8.35 -12.87 15.47
N ARG A 110 -7.31 -13.66 15.26
CA ARG A 110 -6.74 -13.99 13.95
C ARG A 110 -6.37 -12.73 13.16
N THR A 111 -5.66 -11.83 13.82
CA THR A 111 -5.18 -10.59 13.22
C THR A 111 -3.69 -10.43 13.41
N ALA A 112 -3.07 -9.64 12.56
CA ALA A 112 -1.72 -9.15 12.75
C ALA A 112 -1.67 -7.65 12.46
N VAL A 113 -0.91 -6.93 13.27
CA VAL A 113 -0.59 -5.52 13.05
C VAL A 113 0.81 -5.44 12.48
N VAL A 114 0.94 -4.81 11.33
CA VAL A 114 2.20 -4.80 10.57
C VAL A 114 2.53 -3.41 10.04
N GLU A 115 3.83 -3.13 9.92
CA GLU A 115 4.34 -2.01 9.16
C GLU A 115 4.31 -2.31 7.64
N PRO A 116 4.30 -1.28 6.77
CA PRO A 116 4.09 -1.45 5.33
C PRO A 116 5.19 -2.24 4.62
N GLY A 117 6.41 -2.21 5.14
CA GLY A 117 7.58 -2.90 4.58
C GLY A 117 7.69 -4.38 4.95
N VAL A 118 6.79 -4.91 5.78
CA VAL A 118 6.78 -6.35 6.12
C VAL A 118 6.63 -7.18 4.85
N VAL A 119 7.58 -8.06 4.58
CA VAL A 119 7.49 -9.03 3.48
C VAL A 119 6.40 -10.04 3.80
N GLN A 120 5.54 -10.34 2.83
CA GLN A 120 4.40 -11.23 3.03
C GLN A 120 4.80 -12.59 3.59
N ASP A 121 5.90 -13.17 3.10
CA ASP A 121 6.41 -14.46 3.57
C ASP A 121 6.86 -14.43 5.03
N TRP A 122 7.38 -13.31 5.54
CA TRP A 122 7.69 -13.16 6.97
C TRP A 122 6.43 -13.23 7.83
N LEU A 123 5.34 -12.62 7.37
CA LEU A 123 4.06 -12.71 8.06
C LEU A 123 3.50 -14.15 8.03
N GLN A 124 3.67 -14.86 6.90
CA GLN A 124 3.31 -16.28 6.81
C GLN A 124 4.09 -17.11 7.85
N HIS A 125 5.41 -16.95 7.92
CA HIS A 125 6.25 -17.65 8.90
C HIS A 125 5.85 -17.35 10.34
N ALA A 126 5.52 -16.09 10.66
CA ALA A 126 5.04 -15.72 12.00
C ALA A 126 3.72 -16.42 12.38
N GLY A 127 2.85 -16.67 11.39
CA GLY A 127 1.56 -17.33 11.56
C GLY A 127 1.64 -18.86 11.73
N VAL A 128 2.71 -19.52 11.23
CA VAL A 128 2.81 -20.99 11.13
C VAL A 128 2.53 -21.69 12.47
N ARG A 129 3.15 -21.23 13.57
CA ARG A 129 2.97 -21.84 14.91
C ARG A 129 1.52 -21.81 15.42
N HIS A 130 0.70 -20.92 14.86
CA HIS A 130 -0.72 -20.77 15.20
C HIS A 130 -1.63 -21.39 14.14
N ARG A 131 -1.05 -22.02 13.08
CA ARG A 131 -1.79 -22.53 11.94
C ARG A 131 -2.63 -21.44 11.27
N LEU A 132 -2.07 -20.24 11.20
CA LEU A 132 -2.65 -19.05 10.58
C LEU A 132 -1.77 -18.60 9.42
N ARG A 133 -2.41 -17.95 8.45
CA ARG A 133 -1.74 -17.32 7.32
C ARG A 133 -2.48 -16.05 6.89
N PHE A 134 -1.79 -15.15 6.22
CA PHE A 134 -2.43 -14.11 5.44
C PHE A 134 -2.97 -14.74 4.15
N GLY A 135 -4.28 -14.54 3.86
CA GLY A 135 -4.98 -15.27 2.80
C GLY A 135 -4.44 -15.05 1.39
N PRO A 136 -4.29 -13.79 0.91
CA PRO A 136 -3.73 -13.48 -0.40
C PRO A 136 -2.31 -14.05 -0.57
N ASP A 137 -2.02 -14.66 -1.72
CA ASP A 137 -0.74 -15.34 -1.97
C ASP A 137 -0.18 -15.05 -3.39
N PRO A 138 0.21 -13.81 -3.67
CA PRO A 138 0.81 -13.45 -4.95
C PRO A 138 2.10 -14.27 -5.20
N SER A 139 2.45 -14.47 -6.47
CA SER A 139 3.66 -15.20 -6.88
C SER A 139 4.96 -14.58 -6.36
N THR A 140 4.90 -13.32 -5.95
CA THR A 140 6.02 -12.57 -5.38
C THR A 140 6.08 -12.61 -3.85
N SER A 141 5.38 -13.53 -3.19
CA SER A 141 5.22 -13.60 -1.71
C SER A 141 6.52 -13.48 -0.92
N THR A 142 7.61 -14.04 -1.44
CA THR A 142 8.94 -13.98 -0.81
C THR A 142 9.60 -12.59 -0.89
N ARG A 143 8.98 -11.63 -1.59
CA ARG A 143 9.53 -10.30 -1.81
C ARG A 143 8.53 -9.17 -1.60
N CYS A 144 7.28 -9.33 -2.05
CA CYS A 144 6.30 -8.27 -1.95
C CYS A 144 6.03 -7.88 -0.50
N THR A 145 5.85 -6.59 -0.27
CA THR A 145 5.56 -6.03 1.06
C THR A 145 4.08 -5.84 1.26
N ILE A 146 3.61 -5.87 2.51
CA ILE A 146 2.19 -5.68 2.84
C ILE A 146 1.69 -4.32 2.34
N GLY A 147 2.46 -3.23 2.52
CA GLY A 147 2.09 -1.91 1.98
C GLY A 147 1.98 -1.91 0.44
N GLY A 148 2.90 -2.59 -0.26
CA GLY A 148 2.82 -2.76 -1.71
C GLY A 148 1.61 -3.61 -2.12
N MET A 149 1.28 -4.66 -1.37
CA MET A 149 0.08 -5.47 -1.60
C MET A 149 -1.21 -4.65 -1.40
N ILE A 150 -1.24 -3.77 -0.40
CA ILE A 150 -2.36 -2.84 -0.19
C ILE A 150 -2.45 -1.86 -1.36
N GLY A 151 -1.35 -1.21 -1.74
CA GLY A 151 -1.32 -0.25 -2.84
C GLY A 151 -1.85 -0.84 -4.15
N ASN A 152 -1.51 -2.06 -4.46
CA ASN A 152 -1.96 -2.77 -5.68
C ASN A 152 -3.27 -3.55 -5.51
N ASN A 153 -3.86 -3.63 -4.33
CA ASN A 153 -4.93 -4.57 -4.00
C ASN A 153 -4.58 -5.99 -4.47
N ALA A 154 -3.38 -6.43 -4.14
CA ALA A 154 -2.82 -7.68 -4.64
C ALA A 154 -3.67 -8.88 -4.25
N CYS A 155 -3.66 -9.88 -5.11
CA CYS A 155 -4.28 -11.17 -4.90
C CYS A 155 -3.35 -12.27 -5.42
N GLY A 156 -3.79 -13.51 -5.43
CA GLY A 156 -3.03 -14.64 -5.93
C GLY A 156 -3.97 -15.76 -6.40
N PRO A 157 -3.45 -16.93 -6.74
CA PRO A 157 -4.26 -18.07 -7.20
C PRO A 157 -5.30 -18.50 -6.17
N ARG A 158 -5.12 -18.20 -4.88
CA ARG A 158 -6.10 -18.51 -3.82
C ARG A 158 -7.16 -17.41 -3.61
N ALA A 159 -7.22 -16.40 -4.50
CA ALA A 159 -8.17 -15.29 -4.36
C ALA A 159 -9.64 -15.73 -4.39
N LEU A 160 -9.98 -16.86 -5.03
CA LEU A 160 -11.32 -17.42 -5.00
C LEU A 160 -11.76 -17.78 -3.56
N GLY A 161 -10.85 -18.31 -2.75
CA GLY A 161 -11.13 -18.69 -1.35
C GLY A 161 -10.89 -17.58 -0.34
N TYR A 162 -9.90 -16.73 -0.56
CA TYR A 162 -9.43 -15.77 0.43
C TYR A 162 -9.58 -14.30 0.03
N GLY A 163 -10.06 -14.04 -1.18
CA GLY A 163 -10.21 -12.67 -1.67
C GLY A 163 -8.89 -11.98 -2.03
N ARG A 164 -8.95 -10.66 -2.12
CA ARG A 164 -7.84 -9.74 -2.38
C ARG A 164 -7.28 -9.20 -1.07
N THR A 165 -6.22 -8.42 -1.15
CA THR A 165 -5.65 -7.75 0.04
C THR A 165 -6.67 -6.86 0.73
N GLY A 166 -7.43 -6.04 -0.01
CA GLY A 166 -8.46 -5.16 0.56
C GLY A 166 -9.60 -5.89 1.28
N ASP A 167 -9.90 -7.13 0.87
CA ASP A 167 -10.92 -7.95 1.51
C ASP A 167 -10.46 -8.49 2.89
N ASN A 168 -9.14 -8.43 3.15
CA ASN A 168 -8.50 -8.91 4.37
C ASN A 168 -7.91 -7.78 5.23
N LEU A 169 -8.34 -6.53 5.04
CA LEU A 169 -7.96 -5.41 5.88
C LEU A 169 -9.01 -5.14 6.96
N VAL A 170 -8.55 -5.00 8.21
CA VAL A 170 -9.38 -4.59 9.36
C VAL A 170 -9.32 -3.08 9.53
N ASP A 171 -8.11 -2.54 9.61
CA ASP A 171 -7.85 -1.09 9.61
C ASP A 171 -6.52 -0.77 8.93
N VAL A 172 -6.35 0.51 8.57
CA VAL A 172 -5.09 1.07 8.07
C VAL A 172 -4.85 2.44 8.66
N ASP A 173 -3.60 2.73 9.00
CA ASP A 173 -3.15 4.09 9.28
C ASP A 173 -2.61 4.67 7.97
N LEU A 174 -3.23 5.75 7.52
CA LEU A 174 -2.93 6.44 6.28
C LEU A 174 -2.31 7.81 6.58
N LEU A 175 -1.11 8.04 6.10
CA LEU A 175 -0.45 9.34 6.09
C LEU A 175 -0.87 10.10 4.83
N THR A 176 -1.57 11.21 5.01
CA THR A 176 -2.01 12.10 3.93
C THR A 176 -0.97 13.16 3.59
N ALA A 177 -1.15 13.85 2.45
CA ALA A 177 -0.17 14.83 1.93
C ALA A 177 0.05 16.04 2.84
N ASP A 178 -0.84 16.29 3.80
CA ASP A 178 -0.71 17.32 4.84
C ASP A 178 0.11 16.87 6.06
N GLY A 179 0.69 15.66 6.02
CA GLY A 179 1.54 15.12 7.07
C GLY A 179 0.78 14.50 8.25
N HIS A 180 -0.55 14.38 8.17
CA HIS A 180 -1.35 13.78 9.23
C HIS A 180 -1.61 12.30 9.00
N VAL A 181 -1.45 11.52 10.08
CA VAL A 181 -1.82 10.10 10.09
C VAL A 181 -3.26 9.95 10.57
N THR A 182 -4.05 9.24 9.78
CA THR A 182 -5.46 8.96 10.07
C THR A 182 -5.71 7.47 10.07
N THR A 183 -6.31 6.94 11.14
CA THR A 183 -6.74 5.52 11.19
C THR A 183 -8.08 5.37 10.48
N LEU A 184 -8.13 4.50 9.48
CA LEU A 184 -9.33 4.21 8.71
C LEU A 184 -9.86 2.83 9.11
N ARG A 185 -11.15 2.78 9.50
CA ARG A 185 -11.90 1.56 9.84
C ARG A 185 -13.21 1.50 9.08
N ARG A 186 -13.75 0.32 8.93
CA ARG A 186 -15.09 0.16 8.35
C ARG A 186 -16.12 0.90 9.20
N GLY A 187 -16.94 1.73 8.56
CA GLY A 187 -18.04 2.45 9.21
C GLY A 187 -17.61 3.54 10.20
N ASP A 188 -16.33 3.93 10.22
CA ASP A 188 -15.84 5.00 11.08
C ASP A 188 -15.89 6.34 10.34
N PHE A 189 -16.78 7.24 10.79
CA PHE A 189 -17.01 8.56 10.20
C PHE A 189 -16.38 9.69 11.04
N ALA A 190 -15.56 9.36 12.04
CA ALA A 190 -15.09 10.33 13.03
C ALA A 190 -14.07 11.33 12.46
N VAL A 191 -13.50 11.07 11.29
CA VAL A 191 -12.45 11.92 10.71
C VAL A 191 -12.94 12.66 9.45
N PRO A 192 -12.49 13.91 9.22
CA PRO A 192 -12.93 14.71 8.07
C PRO A 192 -12.69 14.05 6.71
N PHE A 193 -11.63 13.24 6.59
CA PHE A 193 -11.31 12.48 5.39
C PHE A 193 -12.44 11.49 5.04
N THR A 194 -12.87 10.67 6.01
CA THR A 194 -13.93 9.68 5.78
C THR A 194 -15.28 10.35 5.53
N GLN A 195 -15.58 11.45 6.21
CA GLN A 195 -16.83 12.19 5.97
C GLN A 195 -16.91 12.71 4.53
N ARG A 196 -15.83 13.31 4.01
CA ARG A 196 -15.80 13.78 2.61
C ARG A 196 -15.96 12.62 1.60
N LEU A 197 -15.42 11.45 1.89
CA LEU A 197 -15.64 10.26 1.05
C LEU A 197 -17.10 9.81 1.09
N VAL A 198 -17.74 9.86 2.24
CA VAL A 198 -19.18 9.56 2.39
C VAL A 198 -20.01 10.53 1.57
N ASP A 199 -19.79 11.83 1.73
CA ASP A 199 -20.54 12.87 1.01
C ASP A 199 -20.40 12.70 -0.51
N LEU A 200 -19.18 12.45 -0.99
CA LEU A 200 -18.90 12.17 -2.41
C LEU A 200 -19.64 10.91 -2.89
N THR A 201 -19.59 9.84 -2.10
CA THR A 201 -20.24 8.56 -2.42
C THR A 201 -21.76 8.72 -2.47
N ASP A 202 -22.35 9.40 -1.49
CA ASP A 202 -23.79 9.61 -1.40
C ASP A 202 -24.33 10.44 -2.56
N ALA A 203 -23.57 11.43 -2.99
CA ALA A 203 -23.89 12.23 -4.17
C ALA A 203 -23.83 11.43 -5.49
N ARG A 204 -23.25 10.23 -5.51
CA ARG A 204 -23.03 9.40 -6.71
C ARG A 204 -23.48 7.95 -6.55
N LEU A 205 -24.31 7.62 -5.55
CA LEU A 205 -24.72 6.25 -5.22
C LEU A 205 -25.28 5.48 -6.42
N ALA A 206 -26.12 6.12 -7.23
CA ALA A 206 -26.71 5.45 -8.40
C ALA A 206 -25.61 4.99 -9.37
N THR A 207 -24.71 5.89 -9.76
CA THR A 207 -23.59 5.58 -10.66
C THR A 207 -22.69 4.50 -10.06
N ILE A 208 -22.35 4.60 -8.76
CA ILE A 208 -21.48 3.61 -8.13
C ILE A 208 -22.11 2.22 -8.14
N ARG A 209 -23.42 2.12 -7.88
CA ARG A 209 -24.15 0.85 -7.88
C ARG A 209 -24.29 0.20 -9.26
N THR A 210 -24.31 1.00 -10.31
CA THR A 210 -24.51 0.51 -11.69
C THR A 210 -23.21 0.28 -12.43
N GLU A 211 -22.17 1.08 -12.19
CA GLU A 211 -20.93 1.06 -12.98
C GLU A 211 -19.77 0.34 -12.28
N PHE A 212 -19.81 0.26 -10.93
CA PHE A 212 -18.73 -0.38 -10.16
C PHE A 212 -19.11 -1.82 -9.76
N ALA A 213 -18.10 -2.63 -9.51
CA ALA A 213 -18.23 -4.03 -9.11
C ALA A 213 -19.07 -4.87 -10.10
N THR A 214 -19.01 -4.55 -11.38
CA THR A 214 -19.73 -5.28 -12.45
C THR A 214 -19.18 -6.68 -12.67
N PHE A 215 -17.99 -6.98 -12.17
CA PHE A 215 -17.37 -8.32 -12.15
C PHE A 215 -16.65 -8.55 -10.81
N SER A 216 -16.53 -9.81 -10.42
CA SER A 216 -16.11 -10.20 -9.06
C SER A 216 -14.65 -9.85 -8.70
N ARG A 217 -13.76 -9.73 -9.70
CA ARG A 217 -12.33 -9.45 -9.49
C ARG A 217 -11.92 -8.14 -10.15
N GLN A 218 -12.50 -7.05 -9.70
CA GLN A 218 -12.08 -5.71 -10.11
C GLN A 218 -10.94 -5.22 -9.19
N VAL A 219 -9.77 -4.91 -9.77
CA VAL A 219 -8.56 -4.49 -9.03
C VAL A 219 -7.96 -3.20 -9.58
N SER A 220 -8.54 -2.64 -10.65
CA SER A 220 -8.08 -1.41 -11.29
C SER A 220 -8.86 -0.21 -10.79
N GLY A 221 -8.17 0.88 -10.50
CA GLY A 221 -8.77 2.13 -10.04
C GLY A 221 -9.27 2.06 -8.59
N TYR A 222 -10.01 3.07 -8.20
CA TYR A 222 -10.54 3.19 -6.84
C TYR A 222 -11.77 2.31 -6.63
N SER A 223 -11.75 1.49 -5.59
CA SER A 223 -12.85 0.58 -5.22
C SER A 223 -14.01 1.32 -4.57
N MET A 224 -14.67 2.21 -5.31
CA MET A 224 -15.79 3.02 -4.81
C MET A 224 -16.96 2.17 -4.29
N GLU A 225 -17.12 0.95 -4.81
CA GLU A 225 -18.10 -0.02 -4.35
C GLU A 225 -17.91 -0.43 -2.89
N GLY A 226 -16.71 -0.26 -2.33
CA GLY A 226 -16.44 -0.48 -0.91
C GLY A 226 -17.10 0.56 -0.01
N LEU A 227 -17.39 1.75 -0.54
CA LEU A 227 -17.91 2.90 0.21
C LEU A 227 -19.43 2.98 0.24
N VAL A 228 -20.16 2.09 -0.46
CA VAL A 228 -21.63 2.11 -0.41
C VAL A 228 -22.15 1.64 0.96
N PRO A 229 -23.32 2.14 1.43
CA PRO A 229 -23.88 1.79 2.73
C PRO A 229 -24.05 0.28 2.93
N GLU A 230 -24.44 -0.43 1.89
CA GLU A 230 -24.71 -1.88 1.90
C GLU A 230 -23.43 -2.72 2.19
N ARG A 231 -22.26 -2.16 1.92
CA ARG A 231 -20.96 -2.76 2.23
C ARG A 231 -20.35 -2.22 3.53
N GLY A 232 -21.13 -1.43 4.31
CA GLY A 232 -20.73 -0.89 5.59
C GLY A 232 -19.63 0.16 5.49
N ARG A 233 -19.50 0.85 4.35
CA ARG A 233 -18.51 1.90 4.13
C ARG A 233 -17.11 1.45 4.52
N ASN A 234 -16.56 0.51 3.76
CA ASN A 234 -15.28 -0.14 4.03
C ASN A 234 -14.12 0.73 3.54
N PHE A 235 -13.68 1.70 4.35
CA PHE A 235 -12.57 2.60 4.02
C PHE A 235 -11.23 1.86 3.82
N PRO A 236 -10.83 0.85 4.64
CA PRO A 236 -9.63 0.07 4.37
C PRO A 236 -9.64 -0.59 2.99
N ALA A 237 -10.76 -1.21 2.58
CA ALA A 237 -10.88 -1.82 1.27
C ALA A 237 -10.85 -0.78 0.13
N PHE A 238 -11.33 0.44 0.37
CA PHE A 238 -11.24 1.55 -0.59
C PHE A 238 -9.78 2.01 -0.80
N ILE A 239 -8.97 2.05 0.27
CA ILE A 239 -7.55 2.42 0.18
C ILE A 239 -6.76 1.36 -0.60
N ALA A 240 -7.18 0.08 -0.53
CA ALA A 240 -6.53 -0.96 -1.31
C ALA A 240 -6.74 -0.75 -2.82
N GLY A 241 -5.64 -0.63 -3.55
CA GLY A 241 -5.64 -0.36 -5.00
C GLY A 241 -5.50 1.11 -5.38
N THR A 242 -5.29 2.02 -4.40
CA THR A 242 -5.08 3.44 -4.68
C THR A 242 -3.65 3.78 -5.06
N GLU A 243 -2.72 2.84 -4.95
CA GLU A 243 -1.31 2.99 -5.34
C GLU A 243 -0.62 4.22 -4.70
N ALA A 244 -0.97 4.49 -3.43
CA ALA A 244 -0.52 5.64 -2.64
C ALA A 244 -0.93 7.02 -3.19
N THR A 245 -1.85 7.11 -4.14
CA THR A 245 -2.31 8.40 -4.70
C THR A 245 -3.16 9.21 -3.72
N LEU A 246 -3.70 8.59 -2.67
CA LEU A 246 -4.49 9.25 -1.61
C LEU A 246 -3.73 9.38 -0.29
N GLY A 247 -2.59 8.72 -0.17
CA GLY A 247 -1.74 8.71 1.03
C GLY A 247 -0.89 7.45 1.11
N ILE A 248 0.05 7.44 2.04
CA ILE A 248 0.98 6.33 2.28
C ILE A 248 0.50 5.55 3.50
N VAL A 249 0.35 4.23 3.37
CA VAL A 249 0.05 3.35 4.50
C VAL A 249 1.28 3.28 5.41
N THR A 250 1.08 3.59 6.70
CA THR A 250 2.14 3.54 7.71
C THR A 250 2.02 2.32 8.62
N ARG A 251 0.81 1.77 8.75
CA ARG A 251 0.49 0.59 9.53
C ARG A 251 -0.79 -0.05 8.99
N ALA A 252 -0.91 -1.36 9.07
CA ALA A 252 -2.15 -2.06 8.74
C ALA A 252 -2.43 -3.16 9.76
N THR A 253 -3.72 -3.34 10.10
CA THR A 253 -4.21 -4.55 10.74
C THR A 253 -4.82 -5.45 9.67
N VAL A 254 -4.23 -6.63 9.51
CA VAL A 254 -4.67 -7.61 8.52
C VAL A 254 -5.37 -8.78 9.18
N GLN A 255 -6.42 -9.30 8.53
CA GLN A 255 -7.11 -10.52 8.93
C GLN A 255 -6.30 -11.73 8.47
N LEU A 256 -6.09 -12.68 9.40
CA LEU A 256 -5.47 -13.96 9.12
C LEU A 256 -6.55 -15.04 8.97
N VAL A 257 -6.28 -16.03 8.14
CA VAL A 257 -7.14 -17.19 7.93
C VAL A 257 -6.46 -18.45 8.45
N ARG A 258 -7.24 -19.46 8.78
CA ARG A 258 -6.68 -20.77 9.19
C ARG A 258 -6.01 -21.43 7.99
N GLU A 259 -4.81 -21.95 8.20
CA GLU A 259 -4.14 -22.82 7.23
C GLU A 259 -4.95 -24.09 7.05
N ALA A 260 -5.19 -24.48 5.80
CA ALA A 260 -5.87 -25.74 5.51
C ALA A 260 -5.04 -26.93 6.03
N ALA A 261 -5.70 -27.88 6.70
CA ALA A 261 -5.00 -29.05 7.26
C ALA A 261 -4.44 -29.96 6.17
N TYR A 262 -5.11 -30.00 5.01
CA TYR A 262 -4.73 -30.80 3.85
C TYR A 262 -4.91 -30.00 2.58
N GLY A 263 -4.00 -30.17 1.62
CA GLY A 263 -4.09 -29.65 0.26
C GLY A 263 -4.21 -30.79 -0.73
N MET A 264 -5.04 -30.61 -1.75
CA MET A 264 -5.13 -31.55 -2.86
C MET A 264 -4.98 -30.76 -4.18
N THR A 265 -4.18 -31.29 -5.08
CA THR A 265 -4.08 -30.78 -6.45
C THR A 265 -4.82 -31.74 -7.38
N VAL A 266 -5.75 -31.20 -8.16
CA VAL A 266 -6.50 -31.97 -9.17
C VAL A 266 -6.16 -31.41 -10.54
N ALA A 267 -5.69 -32.27 -11.44
CA ALA A 267 -5.50 -31.94 -12.85
C ALA A 267 -6.68 -32.51 -13.66
N LEU A 268 -7.37 -31.62 -14.39
CA LEU A 268 -8.48 -31.98 -15.25
C LEU A 268 -8.08 -31.77 -16.71
N GLY A 269 -8.14 -32.81 -17.50
CA GLY A 269 -7.89 -32.75 -18.94
C GLY A 269 -9.22 -32.72 -19.71
N TYR A 270 -9.34 -31.78 -20.65
CA TYR A 270 -10.48 -31.64 -21.54
C TYR A 270 -10.03 -31.82 -22.99
N PRO A 271 -10.84 -32.44 -23.87
CA PRO A 271 -10.48 -32.64 -25.28
C PRO A 271 -10.49 -31.34 -26.08
N SER A 272 -11.22 -30.32 -25.61
CA SER A 272 -11.29 -29.00 -26.24
C SER A 272 -11.68 -27.96 -25.19
N MET A 273 -11.41 -26.67 -25.47
CA MET A 273 -12.08 -25.60 -24.76
C MET A 273 -13.50 -25.43 -25.29
N PRO A 274 -14.48 -25.15 -24.41
CA PRO A 274 -15.85 -24.89 -24.82
C PRO A 274 -15.98 -23.65 -25.66
#